data_ae26e0ca7b9e7689a9aac0f052569831
#
_entry.id   ae26e0ca7b9e7689a9aac0f052569831
#
_cell.length_a   1.000
_cell.length_b   1.000
_cell.length_c   1.000
_cell.angle_alpha   90.00
_cell.angle_beta   90.00
_cell.angle_gamma   90.00
#
_symmetry.space_group_name_H-M   'P 1'
#
loop_
_entity.id
_entity.type
_entity.pdbx_description
1 polymer ?
#
loop_
_entity_poly.entity_id
_entity_poly.type
_entity_poly.pdbx_seq_one_letter_code
_entity_poly.pdbx_strand_id
1 'polypeptide(L)'
;MQVTKEETYTATLAARIFRALMAIAAAFDLEIRQYDAVNAFTNAKLSKPIYCYCPEGFDRSGYILEVLMALYGLKISPLLWYKELTSSLTEFGLKPVPGTNCLYTDGRLIVFFYVDDIAALFAKEDLLRLEKFKAKLLH
;
A
#
# COMPACT_ATOMS: atom_id res chain seq x y z
N MET A 1 7.16 4.46 24.50
CA MET A 1 8.14 4.61 23.41
C MET A 1 7.65 5.78 22.53
N GLN A 2 8.41 6.88 22.45
CA GLN A 2 8.05 8.00 21.57
C GLN A 2 8.49 7.61 20.15
N VAL A 3 7.52 7.43 19.27
CA VAL A 3 7.75 7.21 17.83
C VAL A 3 8.04 8.60 17.23
N THR A 4 9.14 8.74 16.52
CA THR A 4 9.50 10.02 15.89
C THR A 4 8.53 10.34 14.75
N LYS A 5 8.41 11.62 14.37
CA LYS A 5 7.53 12.06 13.29
C LYS A 5 7.92 11.44 11.93
N GLU A 6 9.20 11.12 11.75
CA GLU A 6 9.74 10.44 10.56
C GLU A 6 9.34 8.96 10.49
N GLU A 7 9.17 8.30 11.65
CA GLU A 7 8.76 6.89 11.74
C GLU A 7 7.26 6.68 11.50
N THR A 8 6.45 7.75 11.41
CA THR A 8 5.00 7.68 11.22
C THR A 8 4.51 8.33 9.93
N TYR A 9 5.41 9.02 9.21
CA TYR A 9 5.02 9.70 7.98
C TYR A 9 4.68 8.67 6.90
N THR A 10 3.48 8.79 6.35
CA THR A 10 3.04 8.02 5.18
C THR A 10 2.65 9.00 4.09
N ALA A 11 3.23 8.81 2.93
CA ALA A 11 2.89 9.61 1.77
C ALA A 11 1.44 9.32 1.33
N THR A 12 0.73 10.37 0.98
CA THR A 12 -0.62 10.29 0.43
C THR A 12 -0.67 10.92 -0.96
N LEU A 13 -1.52 10.41 -1.82
CA LEU A 13 -1.72 10.96 -3.15
C LEU A 13 -2.40 12.33 -3.05
N ALA A 14 -1.77 13.37 -3.61
CA ALA A 14 -2.36 14.70 -3.63
C ALA A 14 -3.57 14.74 -4.57
N ALA A 15 -4.65 15.41 -4.18
CA ALA A 15 -5.88 15.50 -4.96
C ALA A 15 -5.66 16.07 -6.38
N ARG A 16 -4.69 16.98 -6.54
CA ARG A 16 -4.29 17.51 -7.86
C ARG A 16 -3.73 16.42 -8.79
N ILE A 17 -2.95 15.49 -8.26
CA ILE A 17 -2.40 14.36 -9.01
C ILE A 17 -3.52 13.42 -9.44
N PHE A 18 -4.43 13.09 -8.53
CA PHE A 18 -5.60 12.27 -8.85
C PHE A 18 -6.43 12.88 -10.00
N ARG A 19 -6.71 14.18 -9.97
CA ARG A 19 -7.45 14.87 -11.04
C ARG A 19 -6.70 14.81 -12.37
N ALA A 20 -5.37 15.01 -12.36
CA ALA A 20 -4.55 14.90 -13.57
C ALA A 20 -4.59 13.47 -14.14
N LEU A 21 -4.53 12.44 -13.30
CA LEU A 21 -4.62 11.05 -13.73
C LEU A 21 -5.99 10.72 -14.35
N MET A 22 -7.08 11.25 -13.78
CA MET A 22 -8.41 11.10 -14.38
C MET A 22 -8.53 11.78 -15.73
N ALA A 23 -7.94 12.97 -15.88
CA ALA A 23 -7.90 13.67 -17.17
C ALA A 23 -7.05 12.89 -18.21
N ILE A 24 -5.92 12.32 -17.82
CA ILE A 24 -5.09 11.46 -18.67
C ILE A 24 -5.88 10.20 -19.08
N ALA A 25 -6.55 9.54 -18.14
CA ALA A 25 -7.36 8.36 -18.43
C ALA A 25 -8.44 8.66 -19.47
N ALA A 26 -9.14 9.79 -19.33
CA ALA A 26 -10.16 10.23 -20.28
C ALA A 26 -9.58 10.60 -21.65
N ALA A 27 -8.43 11.32 -21.67
CA ALA A 27 -7.80 11.77 -22.92
C ALA A 27 -7.25 10.64 -23.76
N PHE A 28 -6.78 9.56 -23.15
CA PHE A 28 -6.13 8.41 -23.80
C PHE A 28 -7.00 7.14 -23.80
N ASP A 29 -8.30 7.23 -23.44
CA ASP A 29 -9.23 6.10 -23.36
C ASP A 29 -8.67 4.93 -22.52
N LEU A 30 -8.03 5.25 -21.38
CA LEU A 30 -7.48 4.24 -20.50
C LEU A 30 -8.57 3.63 -19.61
N GLU A 31 -8.46 2.35 -19.36
CA GLU A 31 -9.27 1.68 -18.35
C GLU A 31 -8.71 1.91 -16.96
N ILE A 32 -9.60 1.87 -15.96
CA ILE A 32 -9.26 2.01 -14.55
C ILE A 32 -9.72 0.75 -13.82
N ARG A 33 -8.83 0.16 -13.02
CA ARG A 33 -9.16 -0.90 -12.07
C ARG A 33 -8.74 -0.45 -10.68
N GLN A 34 -9.65 -0.64 -9.72
CA GLN A 34 -9.38 -0.40 -8.31
C GLN A 34 -9.26 -1.72 -7.57
N TYR A 35 -8.35 -1.77 -6.63
CA TYR A 35 -8.10 -2.89 -5.74
C TYR A 35 -8.08 -2.38 -4.31
N ASP A 36 -8.74 -3.10 -3.43
CA ASP A 36 -8.66 -2.91 -2.00
C ASP A 36 -7.69 -3.96 -1.43
N ALA A 37 -6.65 -3.51 -0.75
CA ALA A 37 -5.71 -4.41 -0.11
C ALA A 37 -6.33 -4.97 1.18
N VAL A 38 -6.89 -6.17 1.08
CA VAL A 38 -7.48 -6.85 2.25
C VAL A 38 -6.42 -7.00 3.34
N ASN A 39 -6.74 -6.48 4.53
CA ASN A 39 -5.83 -6.52 5.68
C ASN A 39 -4.43 -5.94 5.39
N ALA A 40 -4.38 -4.85 4.64
CA ALA A 40 -3.14 -4.23 4.15
C ALA A 40 -2.01 -4.20 5.21
N PHE A 41 -2.30 -3.72 6.41
CA PHE A 41 -1.28 -3.57 7.44
C PHE A 41 -0.76 -4.91 7.96
N THR A 42 -1.60 -5.94 8.06
CA THR A 42 -1.19 -7.25 8.56
C THR A 42 -0.30 -8.04 7.59
N ASN A 43 -0.11 -7.53 6.37
CA ASN A 43 0.86 -8.06 5.41
C ASN A 43 2.29 -7.56 5.69
N ALA A 44 2.44 -6.51 6.50
CA ALA A 44 3.74 -5.94 6.83
C ALA A 44 4.25 -6.45 8.19
N LYS A 45 5.50 -6.91 8.25
CA LYS A 45 6.15 -7.36 9.48
C LYS A 45 6.57 -6.17 10.33
N LEU A 46 6.43 -6.33 11.65
CA LEU A 46 6.98 -5.37 12.60
C LEU A 46 8.50 -5.49 12.66
N SER A 47 9.20 -4.36 12.60
CA SER A 47 10.66 -4.29 12.73
C SER A 47 11.15 -4.38 14.17
N LYS A 48 10.26 -4.14 15.13
CA LYS A 48 10.55 -4.19 16.58
C LYS A 48 9.41 -4.94 17.27
N PRO A 49 9.69 -5.75 18.31
CA PRO A 49 8.66 -6.45 19.04
C PRO A 49 7.72 -5.44 19.74
N ILE A 50 6.42 -5.66 19.59
CA ILE A 50 5.36 -4.92 20.28
C ILE A 50 4.56 -5.95 21.07
N TYR A 51 4.26 -5.62 22.32
CA TYR A 51 3.52 -6.49 23.21
C TYR A 51 2.19 -5.83 23.58
N CYS A 52 1.15 -6.62 23.74
CA CYS A 52 -0.14 -6.18 24.21
C CYS A 52 -0.71 -7.17 25.24
N TYR A 53 -1.67 -6.70 26.03
CA TYR A 53 -2.44 -7.57 26.91
C TYR A 53 -3.36 -8.47 26.10
N CYS A 54 -3.69 -9.61 26.65
CA CYS A 54 -4.70 -10.48 26.07
C CYS A 54 -6.03 -9.75 25.94
N PRO A 55 -6.77 -9.91 24.84
CA PRO A 55 -8.10 -9.35 24.69
C PRO A 55 -9.05 -9.97 25.72
N GLU A 56 -10.12 -9.23 26.08
CA GLU A 56 -11.18 -9.72 26.96
C GLU A 56 -11.72 -11.06 26.45
N GLY A 57 -11.89 -12.02 27.36
CA GLY A 57 -12.30 -13.40 27.02
C GLY A 57 -11.16 -14.35 26.64
N PHE A 58 -9.95 -13.85 26.43
CA PHE A 58 -8.75 -14.66 26.18
C PHE A 58 -7.68 -14.45 27.25
N ASP A 59 -8.04 -13.90 28.38
CA ASP A 59 -7.12 -13.58 29.47
C ASP A 59 -6.45 -14.84 30.01
N ARG A 60 -5.11 -14.81 30.05
CA ARG A 60 -4.28 -15.77 30.76
C ARG A 60 -3.41 -15.02 31.74
N SER A 61 -3.62 -15.28 33.02
CA SER A 61 -2.84 -14.63 34.08
C SER A 61 -1.34 -14.85 33.86
N GLY A 62 -0.57 -13.75 33.88
CA GLY A 62 0.89 -13.76 33.69
C GLY A 62 1.37 -13.85 32.25
N TYR A 63 0.48 -13.78 31.24
CA TYR A 63 0.85 -13.78 29.83
C TYR A 63 0.56 -12.45 29.17
N ILE A 64 1.40 -12.10 28.21
CA ILE A 64 1.22 -11.00 27.27
C ILE A 64 1.38 -11.56 25.84
N LEU A 65 0.77 -10.92 24.85
CA LEU A 65 0.86 -11.32 23.46
C LEU A 65 1.96 -10.51 22.77
N GLU A 66 2.78 -11.18 21.97
CA GLU A 66 3.68 -10.55 21.04
C GLU A 66 2.94 -10.33 19.71
N VAL A 67 2.95 -9.09 19.23
CA VAL A 67 2.36 -8.72 17.94
C VAL A 67 3.42 -8.92 16.86
N LEU A 68 3.20 -9.88 15.97
CA LEU A 68 4.16 -10.27 14.93
C LEU A 68 4.05 -9.43 13.65
N MET A 69 2.84 -8.97 13.34
CA MET A 69 2.54 -8.21 12.13
C MET A 69 1.95 -6.84 12.49
N ALA A 70 2.05 -5.90 11.57
CA ALA A 70 1.44 -4.60 11.76
C ALA A 70 -0.09 -4.71 11.90
N LEU A 71 -0.66 -3.91 12.79
CA LEU A 71 -2.11 -3.90 13.07
C LEU A 71 -2.68 -2.50 12.86
N TYR A 72 -3.97 -2.44 12.57
CA TYR A 72 -4.73 -1.19 12.61
C TYR A 72 -4.65 -0.58 14.02
N GLY A 73 -4.41 0.73 14.10
CA GLY A 73 -4.21 1.44 15.36
C GLY A 73 -2.76 1.62 15.79
N LEU A 74 -1.80 0.85 15.27
CA LEU A 74 -0.39 1.13 15.51
C LEU A 74 0.09 2.28 14.62
N LYS A 75 0.73 3.28 15.21
CA LYS A 75 1.22 4.47 14.49
C LYS A 75 2.22 4.16 13.37
N ILE A 76 2.95 3.06 13.48
CA ILE A 76 3.96 2.64 12.50
C ILE A 76 3.36 1.82 11.33
N SER A 77 2.18 1.24 11.50
CA SER A 77 1.59 0.33 10.51
C SER A 77 1.44 0.94 9.12
N PRO A 78 0.98 2.19 8.94
CA PRO A 78 0.88 2.80 7.62
C PRO A 78 2.23 2.93 6.90
N LEU A 79 3.31 3.24 7.64
CA LEU A 79 4.65 3.34 7.07
C LEU A 79 5.20 1.97 6.65
N LEU A 80 4.96 0.93 7.46
CA LEU A 80 5.40 -0.43 7.14
C LEU A 80 4.66 -0.95 5.90
N TRP A 81 3.36 -0.74 5.83
CA TRP A 81 2.57 -1.07 4.65
C TRP A 81 3.04 -0.32 3.40
N TYR A 82 3.28 0.98 3.51
CA TYR A 82 3.82 1.78 2.41
C TYR A 82 5.13 1.19 1.87
N LYS A 83 6.05 0.80 2.74
CA LYS A 83 7.32 0.18 2.35
C LYS A 83 7.11 -1.16 1.65
N GLU A 84 6.24 -2.00 2.17
CA GLU A 84 5.91 -3.31 1.61
C GLU A 84 5.29 -3.16 0.21
N LEU A 85 4.28 -2.30 0.08
CA LEU A 85 3.63 -2.02 -1.20
C LEU A 85 4.63 -1.47 -2.23
N THR A 86 5.42 -0.46 -1.87
CA THR A 86 6.38 0.15 -2.81
C THR A 86 7.51 -0.79 -3.21
N SER A 87 7.93 -1.69 -2.32
CA SER A 87 8.86 -2.78 -2.67
C SER A 87 8.24 -3.70 -3.72
N SER A 88 7.02 -4.16 -3.50
CA SER A 88 6.29 -5.04 -4.43
C SER A 88 6.08 -4.39 -5.80
N LEU A 89 5.75 -3.08 -5.83
CA LEU A 89 5.63 -2.32 -7.09
C LEU A 89 6.96 -2.27 -7.85
N THR A 90 8.04 -2.00 -7.15
CA THR A 90 9.38 -1.92 -7.73
C THR A 90 9.87 -3.28 -8.23
N GLU A 91 9.63 -4.35 -7.48
CA GLU A 91 9.94 -5.73 -7.89
C GLU A 91 9.16 -6.17 -9.12
N PHE A 92 7.94 -5.65 -9.31
CA PHE A 92 7.16 -5.89 -10.53
C PHE A 92 7.73 -5.14 -11.74
N GLY A 93 8.61 -4.16 -11.51
CA GLY A 93 9.25 -3.35 -12.55
C GLY A 93 8.64 -1.97 -12.73
N LEU A 94 7.73 -1.54 -11.84
CA LEU A 94 7.22 -0.17 -11.84
C LEU A 94 8.24 0.76 -11.18
N LYS A 95 8.35 1.99 -11.68
CA LYS A 95 9.25 3.01 -11.16
C LYS A 95 8.47 4.16 -10.58
N PRO A 96 8.92 4.74 -9.46
CA PRO A 96 8.28 5.92 -8.89
C PRO A 96 8.36 7.10 -9.87
N VAL A 97 7.26 7.85 -9.97
CA VAL A 97 7.23 9.08 -10.76
C VAL A 97 7.85 10.22 -9.92
N PRO A 98 8.87 10.93 -10.43
CA PRO A 98 9.53 12.00 -9.69
C PRO A 98 8.54 13.05 -9.17
N GLY A 99 8.75 13.50 -7.95
CA GLY A 99 7.89 14.49 -7.28
C GLY A 99 6.57 13.94 -6.73
N THR A 100 6.39 12.61 -6.79
CA THR A 100 5.23 11.94 -6.19
C THR A 100 5.68 10.69 -5.44
N ASN A 101 5.04 10.39 -4.30
CA ASN A 101 5.42 9.24 -3.50
C ASN A 101 4.45 8.05 -3.65
N CYS A 102 3.28 8.29 -4.26
CA CYS A 102 2.21 7.28 -4.38
C CYS A 102 1.84 6.99 -5.84
N LEU A 103 2.72 7.30 -6.78
CA LEU A 103 2.51 7.11 -8.21
C LEU A 103 3.69 6.38 -8.83
N TYR A 104 3.42 5.27 -9.49
CA TYR A 104 4.40 4.37 -10.11
C TYR A 104 3.99 4.04 -11.53
N THR A 105 4.96 3.87 -12.42
CA THR A 105 4.70 3.49 -13.81
C THR A 105 5.86 2.71 -14.42
N ASP A 106 5.56 1.92 -15.45
CA ASP A 106 6.54 1.31 -16.35
C ASP A 106 6.33 1.76 -17.81
N GLY A 107 5.50 2.80 -18.01
CA GLY A 107 5.09 3.30 -19.32
C GLY A 107 3.87 2.60 -19.92
N ARG A 108 3.43 1.46 -19.36
CA ARG A 108 2.24 0.69 -19.80
C ARG A 108 1.15 0.65 -18.73
N LEU A 109 1.55 0.50 -17.48
CA LEU A 109 0.68 0.64 -16.33
C LEU A 109 1.02 1.93 -15.59
N ILE A 110 0.01 2.62 -15.12
CA ILE A 110 0.14 3.72 -14.17
C ILE A 110 -0.59 3.27 -12.91
N VAL A 111 0.15 3.06 -11.83
CA VAL A 111 -0.39 2.60 -10.55
C VAL A 111 -0.24 3.72 -9.54
N PHE A 112 -1.33 4.05 -8.87
CA PHE A 112 -1.33 5.00 -7.77
C PHE A 112 -2.15 4.46 -6.61
N PHE A 113 -1.86 4.95 -5.42
CA PHE A 113 -2.51 4.44 -4.22
C PHE A 113 -2.70 5.53 -3.17
N TYR A 114 -3.70 5.32 -2.33
CA TYR A 114 -3.98 6.12 -1.15
C TYR A 114 -4.21 5.15 0.02
N VAL A 115 -3.19 5.00 0.87
CA VAL A 115 -3.15 4.03 1.99
C VAL A 115 -3.33 2.61 1.48
N ASP A 116 -4.51 2.04 1.58
CA ASP A 116 -4.90 0.67 1.21
C ASP A 116 -5.67 0.58 -0.12
N ASP A 117 -6.18 1.70 -0.60
CA ASP A 117 -6.79 1.80 -1.92
C ASP A 117 -5.73 1.89 -3.02
N ILE A 118 -5.72 0.95 -3.94
CA ILE A 118 -4.79 0.89 -5.08
C ILE A 118 -5.59 1.00 -6.36
N ALA A 119 -5.16 1.86 -7.28
CA ALA A 119 -5.75 1.97 -8.60
C ALA A 119 -4.69 1.85 -9.69
N ALA A 120 -5.08 1.22 -10.80
CA ALA A 120 -4.25 1.07 -11.98
C ALA A 120 -4.98 1.60 -13.22
N LEU A 121 -4.28 2.43 -14.00
CA LEU A 121 -4.70 2.86 -15.32
C LEU A 121 -3.89 2.10 -16.38
N PHE A 122 -4.54 1.67 -17.44
CA PHE A 122 -3.91 0.88 -18.48
C PHE A 122 -4.70 0.97 -19.78
N ALA A 123 -4.02 0.77 -20.92
CA ALA A 123 -4.67 0.59 -22.20
C ALA A 123 -5.26 -0.82 -22.32
N LYS A 124 -6.33 -1.00 -23.09
CA LYS A 124 -7.02 -2.30 -23.25
C LYS A 124 -6.10 -3.44 -23.68
N GLU A 125 -5.10 -3.14 -24.51
CA GLU A 125 -4.08 -4.09 -24.95
C GLU A 125 -3.15 -4.56 -23.83
N ASP A 126 -3.05 -3.82 -22.71
CA ASP A 126 -2.20 -4.13 -21.57
C ASP A 126 -2.88 -4.95 -20.47
N LEU A 127 -4.08 -5.45 -20.72
CA LEU A 127 -4.87 -6.23 -19.75
C LEU A 127 -4.07 -7.43 -19.20
N LEU A 128 -3.32 -8.14 -20.03
CA LEU A 128 -2.50 -9.28 -19.58
C LEU A 128 -1.42 -8.84 -18.57
N ARG A 129 -0.84 -7.64 -18.77
CA ARG A 129 0.13 -7.10 -17.83
C ARG A 129 -0.52 -6.73 -16.51
N LEU A 130 -1.73 -6.17 -16.55
CA LEU A 130 -2.52 -5.90 -15.35
C LEU A 130 -2.83 -7.18 -14.57
N GLU A 131 -3.21 -8.26 -15.23
CA GLU A 131 -3.50 -9.53 -14.55
C GLU A 131 -2.23 -10.12 -13.87
N LYS A 132 -1.06 -9.99 -14.48
CA LYS A 132 0.21 -10.35 -13.85
C LYS A 132 0.51 -9.47 -12.62
N PHE A 133 0.24 -8.18 -12.72
CA PHE A 133 0.37 -7.24 -11.61
C PHE A 133 -0.55 -7.62 -10.44
N LYS A 134 -1.83 -7.88 -10.75
CA LYS A 134 -2.80 -8.33 -9.75
C LYS A 134 -2.37 -9.63 -9.06
N ALA A 135 -1.89 -10.61 -9.81
CA ALA A 135 -1.40 -11.86 -9.25
C ALA A 135 -0.23 -11.65 -8.27
N LYS A 136 0.69 -10.73 -8.58
CA LYS A 136 1.81 -10.36 -7.69
C LYS A 136 1.34 -9.64 -6.42
N LEU A 137 0.31 -8.81 -6.50
CA LEU A 137 -0.25 -8.08 -5.35
C LEU A 137 -1.01 -8.96 -4.36
N LEU A 138 -1.58 -10.08 -4.84
CA LEU A 138 -2.40 -10.98 -4.02
C LEU A 138 -1.58 -12.09 -3.32
N HIS A 139 -0.28 -12.11 -3.50
CA HIS A 139 0.68 -13.02 -2.85
C HIS A 139 1.58 -12.26 -1.87
#